data_d79d217fec034852147a1530a7def646
#
_entry.id   d79d217fec034852147a1530a7def646
#
_cell.length_a   1.000
_cell.length_b   1.000
_cell.length_c   1.000
_cell.angle_alpha   90.00
_cell.angle_beta   90.00
_cell.angle_gamma   90.00
#
_symmetry.space_group_name_H-M   'P 1'
#
loop_
_entity.id
_entity.type
_entity.pdbx_description
1 polymer ?
#
loop_
_entity_poly.entity_id
_entity_poly.type
_entity_poly.pdbx_seq_one_letter_code
_entity_poly.pdbx_strand_id
1 'polypeptide(L)'
;MATLTAKLTLTSANATTDSLNLSVTSNLTTQEPAINVARISISNSSATEILTTAQALRTYVYIKNTDGANYVKVLTAGGTTFGVLNPGEFMFFPLWPDTGFELQANTAPCIVEYGYWTKPA
;
A
#
# COMPACT_ATOMS: atom_id res chain seq x y z
N MET A 1 -7.14 -18.32 12.18
CA MET A 1 -6.54 -17.01 11.95
C MET A 1 -5.13 -17.16 11.39
N ALA A 2 -4.68 -16.19 10.65
CA ALA A 2 -3.37 -16.23 10.02
C ALA A 2 -2.42 -15.23 10.66
N THR A 3 -1.13 -15.39 10.45
CA THR A 3 -0.09 -14.48 10.93
C THR A 3 0.60 -13.85 9.72
N LEU A 4 0.65 -12.53 9.69
CA LEU A 4 1.40 -11.77 8.71
C LEU A 4 2.62 -11.16 9.41
N THR A 5 3.80 -11.54 8.98
CA THR A 5 5.03 -10.95 9.51
C THR A 5 5.47 -9.81 8.60
N ALA A 6 5.44 -8.59 9.15
CA ALA A 6 5.87 -7.40 8.43
C ALA A 6 7.25 -6.99 8.94
N LYS A 7 8.20 -6.81 8.02
CA LYS A 7 9.56 -6.42 8.35
C LYS A 7 9.98 -5.24 7.48
N LEU A 8 10.44 -4.18 8.14
CA LEU A 8 10.99 -3.01 7.46
C LEU A 8 12.47 -2.88 7.81
N THR A 9 13.31 -2.72 6.80
CA THR A 9 14.74 -2.45 6.98
C THR A 9 15.08 -1.18 6.21
N LEU A 10 15.66 -0.22 6.91
CA LEU A 10 16.16 1.02 6.31
C LEU A 10 17.65 1.13 6.65
N THR A 11 18.48 1.21 5.62
CA THR A 11 19.93 1.31 5.78
C THR A 11 20.48 2.39 4.86
N SER A 12 21.40 3.20 5.38
CA SER A 12 22.09 4.20 4.58
C SER A 12 23.35 4.65 5.29
N ALA A 13 24.37 4.99 4.51
CA ALA A 13 25.60 5.57 5.06
C ALA A 13 25.51 7.07 5.22
N ASN A 14 24.57 7.75 4.57
CA ASN A 14 24.57 9.22 4.49
C ASN A 14 23.18 9.87 4.49
N ALA A 15 22.10 9.12 4.64
CA ALA A 15 20.74 9.69 4.67
C ALA A 15 20.44 10.36 6.00
N THR A 16 21.20 10.04 7.04
CA THR A 16 21.12 10.68 8.36
C THR A 16 22.52 11.16 8.75
N THR A 17 22.63 11.94 9.84
CA THR A 17 23.93 12.45 10.33
C THR A 17 24.89 11.29 10.62
N ASP A 18 24.39 10.24 11.26
CA ASP A 18 25.13 9.00 11.45
C ASP A 18 24.61 7.94 10.47
N SER A 19 25.32 6.81 10.35
CA SER A 19 24.85 5.70 9.53
C SER A 19 23.50 5.21 10.05
N LEU A 20 22.55 5.04 9.14
CA LEU A 20 21.22 4.54 9.47
C LEU A 20 21.20 3.01 9.32
N ASN A 21 20.77 2.35 10.38
CA ASN A 21 20.57 0.91 10.40
C ASN A 21 19.33 0.60 11.22
N LEU A 22 18.17 0.66 10.58
CA LEU A 22 16.87 0.44 11.23
C LEU A 22 16.27 -0.85 10.72
N SER A 23 15.84 -1.71 11.63
CA SER A 23 15.09 -2.91 11.30
C SER A 23 13.98 -3.10 12.32
N VAL A 24 12.75 -3.17 11.85
CA VAL A 24 11.58 -3.43 12.69
C VAL A 24 10.81 -4.61 12.14
N THR A 25 10.29 -5.45 13.04
CA THR A 25 9.50 -6.61 12.68
C THR A 25 8.26 -6.64 13.56
N SER A 26 7.11 -6.90 12.95
CA SER A 26 5.86 -7.05 13.67
C SER A 26 5.12 -8.28 13.14
N ASN A 27 4.64 -9.10 14.07
CA ASN A 27 3.77 -10.23 13.75
C ASN A 27 2.33 -9.79 13.92
N LEU A 28 1.60 -9.72 12.81
CA LEU A 28 0.24 -9.21 12.77
C LEU A 28 -0.73 -10.37 12.65
N THR A 29 -1.79 -10.36 13.45
CA THR A 29 -2.83 -11.35 13.35
C THR A 29 -3.87 -10.90 12.34
N THR A 30 -4.17 -11.75 11.37
CA THR A 30 -5.12 -11.46 10.30
C THR A 30 -6.15 -12.58 10.20
N GLN A 31 -7.25 -12.30 9.51
CA GLN A 31 -8.20 -13.34 9.14
C GLN A 31 -7.56 -14.26 8.10
N GLU A 32 -8.18 -15.42 7.89
CA GLU A 32 -7.77 -16.32 6.82
C GLU A 32 -7.81 -15.57 5.49
N PRO A 33 -6.87 -15.85 4.58
CA PRO A 33 -6.76 -15.06 3.36
C PRO A 33 -7.96 -15.26 2.43
N ALA A 34 -8.51 -14.14 1.98
CA ALA A 34 -9.53 -14.13 0.94
C ALA A 34 -8.92 -13.89 -0.44
N ILE A 35 -7.73 -13.28 -0.50
CA ILE A 35 -7.03 -12.97 -1.75
C ILE A 35 -5.53 -13.20 -1.59
N ASN A 36 -4.86 -13.34 -2.72
CA ASN A 36 -3.41 -13.30 -2.79
C ASN A 36 -2.94 -11.91 -3.23
N VAL A 37 -1.63 -11.68 -3.17
CA VAL A 37 -1.04 -10.51 -3.82
C VAL A 37 -1.33 -10.58 -5.31
N ALA A 38 -1.82 -9.48 -5.88
CA ALA A 38 -2.27 -9.41 -7.26
C ALA A 38 -1.71 -8.17 -7.95
N ARG A 39 -1.88 -8.09 -9.26
CA ARG A 39 -1.50 -6.92 -10.05
C ARG A 39 -2.72 -6.40 -10.78
N ILE A 40 -2.81 -5.07 -10.88
CA ILE A 40 -3.92 -4.40 -11.52
C ILE A 40 -3.40 -3.20 -12.32
N SER A 41 -4.05 -2.89 -13.43
CA SER A 41 -3.76 -1.68 -14.20
C SER A 41 -4.54 -0.50 -13.60
N ILE A 42 -3.81 0.56 -13.27
CA ILE A 42 -4.38 1.77 -12.68
C ILE A 42 -4.49 2.84 -13.76
N SER A 43 -5.70 3.36 -13.95
CA SER A 43 -5.97 4.40 -14.94
C SER A 43 -5.33 5.72 -14.55
N ASN A 44 -4.96 6.53 -15.56
CA ASN A 44 -4.50 7.89 -15.36
C ASN A 44 -5.64 8.92 -15.50
N SER A 45 -6.77 8.54 -16.05
CA SER A 45 -7.89 9.47 -16.28
C SER A 45 -8.87 9.52 -15.12
N SER A 46 -8.92 8.49 -14.28
CA SER A 46 -9.79 8.44 -13.11
C SER A 46 -9.18 7.54 -12.04
N ALA A 47 -9.54 7.77 -10.79
CA ALA A 47 -9.07 6.94 -9.69
C ALA A 47 -9.68 5.54 -9.77
N THR A 48 -8.87 4.53 -9.45
CA THR A 48 -9.30 3.14 -9.36
C THR A 48 -9.46 2.77 -7.90
N GLU A 49 -10.66 2.37 -7.49
CA GLU A 49 -10.94 1.99 -6.12
C GLU A 49 -10.40 0.59 -5.83
N ILE A 50 -9.59 0.47 -4.79
CA ILE A 50 -9.03 -0.80 -4.32
C ILE A 50 -9.82 -1.34 -3.13
N LEU A 51 -10.08 -0.49 -2.14
CA LEU A 51 -10.94 -0.81 -1.00
C LEU A 51 -12.03 0.25 -0.88
N THR A 52 -13.24 -0.19 -0.61
CA THR A 52 -14.38 0.71 -0.45
C THR A 52 -14.52 1.17 0.99
N THR A 53 -15.34 2.20 1.21
CA THR A 53 -15.69 2.65 2.55
C THR A 53 -16.54 1.64 3.32
N ALA A 54 -17.00 0.57 2.66
CA ALA A 54 -17.77 -0.49 3.31
C ALA A 54 -16.87 -1.46 4.11
N GLN A 55 -15.54 -1.38 3.98
CA GLN A 55 -14.64 -2.22 4.75
C GLN A 55 -14.61 -1.75 6.20
N ALA A 56 -15.35 -2.44 7.06
CA ALA A 56 -15.53 -2.05 8.46
C ALA A 56 -14.42 -2.55 9.39
N LEU A 57 -13.55 -3.43 8.91
CA LEU A 57 -12.45 -3.98 9.70
C LEU A 57 -11.15 -3.27 9.38
N ARG A 58 -10.27 -3.15 10.37
CA ARG A 58 -8.92 -2.65 10.15
C ARG A 58 -8.22 -3.57 9.15
N THR A 59 -7.50 -2.95 8.22
CA THR A 59 -6.90 -3.68 7.11
C THR A 59 -5.45 -3.24 6.94
N TYR A 60 -4.55 -4.19 6.78
CA TYR A 60 -3.16 -3.93 6.42
C TYR A 60 -3.06 -3.94 4.91
N VAL A 61 -2.46 -2.91 4.35
CA VAL A 61 -2.41 -2.71 2.88
C VAL A 61 -0.98 -2.66 2.42
N TYR A 62 -0.68 -3.40 1.35
CA TYR A 62 0.59 -3.36 0.64
C TYR A 62 0.33 -2.89 -0.79
N ILE A 63 1.14 -1.93 -1.26
CA ILE A 63 1.07 -1.42 -2.62
C ILE A 63 2.49 -1.21 -3.13
N LYS A 64 2.75 -1.63 -4.36
CA LYS A 64 4.01 -1.34 -5.04
C LYS A 64 3.73 -0.88 -6.46
N ASN A 65 4.31 0.27 -6.84
CA ASN A 65 4.26 0.74 -8.22
C ASN A 65 5.34 0.00 -9.02
N THR A 66 4.91 -0.85 -9.95
CA THR A 66 5.83 -1.63 -10.78
C THR A 66 6.13 -0.94 -12.11
N ASP A 67 5.56 0.24 -12.36
CA ASP A 67 5.84 1.00 -13.58
C ASP A 67 7.28 1.54 -13.56
N GLY A 68 7.83 1.73 -14.74
CA GLY A 68 9.21 2.24 -14.88
C GLY A 68 9.33 3.72 -15.13
N ALA A 69 8.22 4.43 -15.35
CA ALA A 69 8.26 5.83 -15.78
C ALA A 69 7.30 6.75 -15.03
N ASN A 70 6.11 6.29 -14.67
CA ASN A 70 5.06 7.14 -14.12
C ASN A 70 4.83 6.86 -12.64
N TYR A 71 4.43 7.90 -11.90
CA TYR A 71 4.08 7.73 -10.50
C TYR A 71 2.58 7.39 -10.34
N VAL A 72 2.24 6.89 -9.17
CA VAL A 72 0.87 6.57 -8.77
C VAL A 72 0.53 7.35 -7.51
N LYS A 73 -0.55 8.10 -7.54
CA LYS A 73 -1.07 8.78 -6.35
C LYS A 73 -1.91 7.82 -5.52
N VAL A 74 -1.80 7.92 -4.21
CA VAL A 74 -2.62 7.16 -3.27
C VAL A 74 -3.60 8.14 -2.63
N LEU A 75 -4.90 7.85 -2.77
CA LEU A 75 -5.96 8.74 -2.33
C LEU A 75 -6.89 8.01 -1.38
N THR A 76 -7.56 8.77 -0.52
CA THR A 76 -8.71 8.23 0.22
C THR A 76 -9.88 8.04 -0.73
N ALA A 77 -10.88 7.26 -0.34
CA ALA A 77 -12.09 7.08 -1.17
C ALA A 77 -12.83 8.39 -1.41
N GLY A 78 -12.61 9.41 -0.58
CA GLY A 78 -13.16 10.74 -0.78
C GLY A 78 -12.38 11.62 -1.74
N GLY A 79 -11.27 11.12 -2.32
CA GLY A 79 -10.48 11.84 -3.31
C GLY A 79 -9.33 12.66 -2.78
N THR A 80 -9.01 12.58 -1.49
CA THR A 80 -7.87 13.29 -0.91
C THR A 80 -6.58 12.51 -1.14
N THR A 81 -5.63 13.11 -1.84
CA THR A 81 -4.31 12.51 -2.06
C THR A 81 -3.49 12.59 -0.78
N PHE A 82 -3.00 11.44 -0.29
CA PHE A 82 -2.17 11.42 0.91
C PHE A 82 -0.80 10.76 0.68
N GLY A 83 -0.57 10.19 -0.47
CA GLY A 83 0.72 9.57 -0.76
C GLY A 83 0.99 9.49 -2.25
N VAL A 84 2.24 9.22 -2.59
CA VAL A 84 2.68 9.02 -3.96
C VAL A 84 3.72 7.91 -3.98
N LEU A 85 3.60 7.04 -4.99
CA LEU A 85 4.58 6.00 -5.26
C LEU A 85 5.24 6.28 -6.60
N ASN A 86 6.49 6.68 -6.57
CA ASN A 86 7.29 6.84 -7.77
C ASN A 86 7.64 5.45 -8.33
N PRO A 87 8.18 5.36 -9.56
CA PRO A 87 8.52 4.06 -10.12
C PRO A 87 9.36 3.20 -9.18
N GLY A 88 8.92 1.98 -8.92
CA GLY A 88 9.61 1.04 -8.06
C GLY A 88 9.36 1.20 -6.57
N GLU A 89 8.70 2.26 -6.14
CA GLU A 89 8.44 2.49 -4.71
C GLU A 89 7.27 1.66 -4.21
N PHE A 90 7.25 1.44 -2.91
CA PHE A 90 6.20 0.65 -2.26
C PHE A 90 5.82 1.27 -0.93
N MET A 91 4.65 0.88 -0.43
CA MET A 91 4.21 1.24 0.93
C MET A 91 3.45 0.08 1.55
N PHE A 92 3.51 0.00 2.88
CA PHE A 92 2.73 -0.90 3.68
C PHE A 92 2.17 -0.11 4.86
N PHE A 93 0.86 -0.14 5.05
CA PHE A 93 0.25 0.67 6.11
C PHE A 93 -1.03 0.02 6.63
N PRO A 94 -1.33 0.23 7.93
CA PRO A 94 -2.64 -0.11 8.48
C PRO A 94 -3.65 0.97 8.08
N LEU A 95 -4.76 0.54 7.51
CA LEU A 95 -5.82 1.45 7.05
C LEU A 95 -6.94 1.52 8.09
N TRP A 96 -7.42 2.72 8.38
CA TRP A 96 -8.55 2.94 9.29
C TRP A 96 -9.84 2.36 8.68
N PRO A 97 -10.72 1.73 9.51
CA PRO A 97 -11.99 1.22 8.99
C PRO A 97 -12.83 2.32 8.34
N ASP A 98 -13.65 1.91 7.38
CA ASP A 98 -14.62 2.77 6.69
C ASP A 98 -13.98 3.93 5.89
N THR A 99 -12.67 3.88 5.64
CA THR A 99 -11.97 4.91 4.89
C THR A 99 -11.89 4.59 3.41
N GLY A 100 -11.50 3.36 3.07
CA GLY A 100 -11.23 2.98 1.69
C GLY A 100 -10.01 3.68 1.11
N PHE A 101 -9.54 3.24 -0.04
CA PHE A 101 -8.49 3.96 -0.75
C PHE A 101 -8.56 3.69 -2.25
N GLU A 102 -8.01 4.65 -3.00
CA GLU A 102 -7.98 4.65 -4.45
C GLU A 102 -6.57 4.94 -4.94
N LEU A 103 -6.30 4.53 -6.17
CA LEU A 103 -5.02 4.79 -6.83
C LEU A 103 -5.29 5.47 -8.16
N GLN A 104 -4.42 6.40 -8.54
CA GLN A 104 -4.51 7.07 -9.84
C GLN A 104 -3.12 7.27 -10.42
N ALA A 105 -2.92 6.81 -11.66
CA ALA A 105 -1.64 6.98 -12.34
C ALA A 105 -1.48 8.41 -12.86
N ASN A 106 -0.25 8.78 -13.16
CA ASN A 106 0.11 10.13 -13.60
C ASN A 106 -0.35 10.43 -15.03
N THR A 107 0.43 10.04 -16.04
CA THR A 107 0.15 10.41 -17.43
C THR A 107 -0.23 9.23 -18.31
N ALA A 108 0.00 8.02 -17.85
CA ALA A 108 -0.33 6.79 -18.54
C ALA A 108 -0.69 5.72 -17.52
N PRO A 109 -1.47 4.68 -17.90
CA PRO A 109 -1.80 3.60 -16.98
C PRO A 109 -0.55 2.92 -16.41
N CYS A 110 -0.59 2.59 -15.13
CA CYS A 110 0.50 1.90 -14.43
C CYS A 110 0.02 0.55 -13.92
N ILE A 111 0.90 -0.45 -13.95
CA ILE A 111 0.63 -1.73 -13.31
C ILE A 111 1.12 -1.64 -11.87
N VAL A 112 0.24 -1.95 -10.94
CA VAL A 112 0.50 -1.89 -9.50
C VAL A 112 0.33 -3.28 -8.92
N GLU A 113 1.26 -3.69 -8.06
CA GLU A 113 1.14 -4.89 -7.25
C GLU A 113 0.54 -4.51 -5.91
N TYR A 114 -0.47 -5.26 -5.44
CA TYR A 114 -1.13 -4.92 -4.20
C TYR A 114 -1.62 -6.15 -3.46
N GLY A 115 -1.82 -5.99 -2.16
CA GLY A 115 -2.45 -6.98 -1.32
C GLY A 115 -3.02 -6.32 -0.08
N TYR A 116 -4.02 -6.94 0.54
CA TYR A 116 -4.55 -6.45 1.80
C TYR A 116 -5.00 -7.62 2.67
N TRP A 117 -4.87 -7.41 3.98
CA TRP A 117 -5.18 -8.43 4.99
C TRP A 117 -5.97 -7.79 6.09
N THR A 118 -7.17 -8.31 6.38
CA THR A 118 -8.03 -7.74 7.41
C THR A 118 -7.68 -8.31 8.78
N LYS A 119 -7.72 -7.44 9.78
CA LYS A 119 -7.55 -7.84 11.17
C LYS A 119 -8.85 -8.45 11.68
N PRO A 120 -8.81 -9.50 12.50
CA PRO A 120 -10.02 -10.05 13.10
C PRO A 120 -10.76 -9.00 13.93
N ALA A 121 -12.09 -9.11 13.92
CA ALA A 121 -12.96 -8.22 14.69
C ALA A 121 -12.73 -8.34 16.20
#